data_4c7befa76e1e951d68adec75f1650a81
#
_entry.id   4c7befa76e1e951d68adec75f1650a81
#
_cell.length_a   1.000
_cell.length_b   1.000
_cell.length_c   1.000
_cell.angle_alpha   90.00
_cell.angle_beta   90.00
_cell.angle_gamma   90.00
#
_symmetry.space_group_name_H-M   'P 1'
#
loop_
_entity.id
_entity.type
_entity.pdbx_description
1 polymer ?
#
loop_
_entity_poly.entity_id
_entity_poly.type
_entity_poly.pdbx_seq_one_letter_code
_entity_poly.pdbx_strand_id
1 'polypeptide(L)'
;GTNEPNIQRQGANRIVVQLPGIDNPDRVKALLGKTAKLTFQLVDLNNSVNDALAGRVPPGSRLLPADADGAGPSHYLVRRRIKVSGDRLVDASSGFDQNNRPAVFIRFDQAGARQFGRTTQANVNRPFAIVLDGRVLSAPVINEPILGGTAQITGSFSVAEAQDLALLLRAGALPAPLRVIEERTVGPGLGLDSIAAGKLASIVGMVLVVAFMIVCYGRFGLMADIALFFNVVLILAALSLLQATLTLPGIAGIVLTMGMAVDANVLIFERIREEIRHGRSPFNAVETGYRRAITTIIDSNLTTLFAAVFLFSFGSGPVRGFAVTLAIGILTSMFTAVMVTRMMVVLWLRRRRPSSLTV
;
A
#
# COMPACT_ATOMS: atom_id res chain seq x y z
N GLY A 1 -1.70 2.61 10.32
CA GLY A 1 -1.33 2.91 8.94
C GLY A 1 -1.84 1.84 8.02
N THR A 2 -2.24 2.22 6.83
CA THR A 2 -2.58 1.26 5.78
C THR A 2 -1.29 0.66 5.23
N ASN A 3 -1.22 -0.66 5.19
CA ASN A 3 -0.12 -1.33 4.52
C ASN A 3 -0.26 -1.11 3.01
N GLU A 4 0.71 -0.40 2.41
CA GLU A 4 0.86 -0.18 0.97
C GLU A 4 -0.36 0.43 0.25
N PRO A 5 -0.65 1.73 0.47
CA PRO A 5 -1.63 2.42 -0.34
C PRO A 5 -1.17 2.47 -1.80
N ASN A 6 -2.07 2.12 -2.72
CA ASN A 6 -1.78 2.24 -4.14
C ASN A 6 -2.51 3.45 -4.71
N ILE A 7 -1.75 4.41 -5.23
CA ILE A 7 -2.28 5.64 -5.80
C ILE A 7 -1.86 5.71 -7.26
N GLN A 8 -2.84 5.75 -8.16
CA GLN A 8 -2.60 5.77 -9.60
C GLN A 8 -3.39 6.89 -10.26
N ARG A 9 -2.73 7.60 -11.17
CA ARG A 9 -3.41 8.57 -12.04
C ARG A 9 -4.07 7.83 -13.20
N GLN A 10 -5.36 8.06 -13.38
CA GLN A 10 -6.14 7.51 -14.48
C GLN A 10 -6.64 8.64 -15.40
N GLY A 11 -5.99 8.82 -16.54
CA GLY A 11 -6.25 9.95 -17.43
C GLY A 11 -5.82 11.29 -16.87
N ALA A 12 -6.44 12.38 -17.33
CA ALA A 12 -6.05 13.75 -16.95
C ALA A 12 -6.60 14.18 -15.57
N ASN A 13 -7.81 13.74 -15.21
CA ASN A 13 -8.60 14.31 -14.12
C ASN A 13 -9.04 13.28 -13.06
N ARG A 14 -8.52 12.05 -13.10
CA ARG A 14 -8.91 11.00 -12.16
C ARG A 14 -7.71 10.43 -11.44
N ILE A 15 -7.92 10.11 -10.17
CA ILE A 15 -6.94 9.41 -9.32
C ILE A 15 -7.66 8.23 -8.71
N VAL A 16 -7.11 7.04 -8.88
CA VAL A 16 -7.56 5.82 -8.19
C VAL A 16 -6.72 5.65 -6.94
N VAL A 17 -7.37 5.57 -5.80
CA VAL A 17 -6.73 5.38 -4.49
C VAL A 17 -7.25 4.05 -3.92
N GLN A 18 -6.35 3.10 -3.71
CA GLN A 18 -6.64 1.82 -3.08
C GLN A 18 -6.02 1.80 -1.70
N LEU A 19 -6.82 1.58 -0.70
CA LEU A 19 -6.44 1.66 0.71
C LEU A 19 -6.80 0.34 1.40
N PRO A 20 -5.92 -0.67 1.37
CA PRO A 20 -6.17 -1.94 2.03
C PRO A 20 -6.10 -1.79 3.57
N GLY A 21 -6.92 -2.55 4.29
CA GLY A 21 -6.89 -2.61 5.76
C GLY A 21 -7.42 -1.36 6.47
N ILE A 22 -8.36 -0.64 5.86
CA ILE A 22 -9.05 0.48 6.49
C ILE A 22 -10.33 0.00 7.18
N ASP A 23 -10.42 0.25 8.49
CA ASP A 23 -11.60 -0.10 9.28
C ASP A 23 -12.74 0.92 9.11
N ASN A 24 -12.42 2.19 8.82
CA ASN A 24 -13.40 3.25 8.67
C ASN A 24 -13.17 4.05 7.36
N PRO A 25 -13.82 3.65 6.25
CA PRO A 25 -13.68 4.33 4.96
C PRO A 25 -14.29 5.74 4.98
N ASP A 26 -15.34 6.00 5.78
CA ASP A 26 -16.00 7.30 5.82
C ASP A 26 -15.10 8.40 6.40
N ARG A 27 -14.30 8.07 7.41
CA ARG A 27 -13.30 8.99 7.96
C ARG A 27 -12.26 9.39 6.91
N VAL A 28 -11.80 8.43 6.11
CA VAL A 28 -10.83 8.71 5.05
C VAL A 28 -11.43 9.57 3.95
N LYS A 29 -12.67 9.31 3.54
CA LYS A 29 -13.39 10.15 2.56
C LYS A 29 -13.54 11.58 3.04
N ALA A 30 -13.90 11.76 4.31
CA ALA A 30 -14.03 13.08 4.94
C ALA A 30 -12.70 13.85 4.95
N LEU A 31 -11.57 13.15 5.11
CA LEU A 31 -10.24 13.76 5.07
C LEU A 31 -9.80 14.08 3.62
N LEU A 32 -10.02 13.18 2.67
CA LEU A 32 -9.62 13.37 1.27
C LEU A 32 -10.39 14.50 0.57
N GLY A 33 -11.62 14.80 1.01
CA GLY A 33 -12.44 15.87 0.46
C GLY A 33 -12.04 17.29 0.92
N LYS A 34 -11.21 17.41 1.96
CA LYS A 34 -10.78 18.71 2.51
C LYS A 34 -9.54 19.24 1.80
N THR A 35 -9.57 20.52 1.42
CA THR A 35 -8.41 21.17 0.77
C THR A 35 -7.34 21.59 1.77
N ALA A 36 -7.69 21.69 3.05
CA ALA A 36 -6.80 22.09 4.15
C ALA A 36 -6.06 23.43 3.92
N LYS A 37 -6.71 24.37 3.25
CA LYS A 37 -6.14 25.69 2.99
C LYS A 37 -6.19 26.55 4.25
N LEU A 38 -5.10 26.50 5.04
CA LEU A 38 -4.95 27.31 6.24
C LEU A 38 -4.46 28.71 5.88
N THR A 39 -5.07 29.73 6.46
CA THR A 39 -4.64 31.13 6.34
C THR A 39 -4.80 31.86 7.65
N PHE A 40 -3.89 32.80 7.91
CA PHE A 40 -3.91 33.67 9.08
C PHE A 40 -4.26 35.10 8.66
N GLN A 41 -5.34 35.65 9.21
CA GLN A 41 -5.90 36.93 8.84
C GLN A 41 -6.27 37.77 10.08
N LEU A 42 -6.12 39.06 9.99
CA LEU A 42 -6.55 39.95 11.12
C LEU A 42 -8.07 40.08 11.12
N VAL A 43 -8.66 40.05 12.29
CA VAL A 43 -10.08 40.42 12.46
C VAL A 43 -10.24 41.90 12.26
N ASP A 44 -11.28 42.32 11.55
CA ASP A 44 -11.63 43.71 11.37
C ASP A 44 -12.47 44.21 12.53
N LEU A 45 -11.83 44.94 13.44
CA LEU A 45 -12.48 45.52 14.62
C LEU A 45 -13.12 46.88 14.36
N ASN A 46 -12.86 47.47 13.20
CA ASN A 46 -13.34 48.81 12.89
C ASN A 46 -14.77 48.84 12.36
N ASN A 47 -15.27 47.67 11.93
CA ASN A 47 -16.57 47.54 11.32
C ASN A 47 -17.44 46.52 12.04
N SER A 48 -18.74 46.73 12.00
CA SER A 48 -19.70 45.86 12.71
C SER A 48 -19.95 44.55 11.94
N VAL A 49 -19.88 43.43 12.66
CA VAL A 49 -20.26 42.10 12.11
C VAL A 49 -21.76 42.08 11.76
N ASN A 50 -22.62 42.77 12.54
CA ASN A 50 -24.06 42.81 12.28
C ASN A 50 -24.39 43.53 10.96
N ASP A 51 -23.66 44.60 10.63
CA ASP A 51 -23.81 45.28 9.33
C ASP A 51 -23.38 44.40 8.15
N ALA A 52 -22.32 43.64 8.38
CA ALA A 52 -21.85 42.66 7.37
C ALA A 52 -22.84 41.51 7.17
N LEU A 53 -23.50 41.03 8.24
CA LEU A 53 -24.61 40.06 8.15
C LEU A 53 -25.82 40.61 7.41
N ALA A 54 -26.10 41.93 7.54
CA ALA A 54 -27.12 42.60 6.77
C ALA A 54 -26.76 42.89 5.31
N GLY A 55 -25.65 42.29 4.79
CA GLY A 55 -25.20 42.44 3.42
C GLY A 55 -24.26 43.61 3.14
N ARG A 56 -23.95 44.45 4.14
CA ARG A 56 -23.05 45.61 4.02
C ARG A 56 -21.62 45.26 4.41
N VAL A 57 -20.96 44.43 3.63
CA VAL A 57 -19.57 44.03 3.87
C VAL A 57 -18.63 45.15 3.41
N PRO A 58 -17.76 45.69 4.30
CA PRO A 58 -16.84 46.77 3.99
C PRO A 58 -15.80 46.34 2.93
N PRO A 59 -15.39 47.27 2.04
CA PRO A 59 -14.32 46.97 1.08
C PRO A 59 -13.03 46.63 1.82
N GLY A 60 -12.37 45.52 1.40
CA GLY A 60 -11.15 45.02 2.05
C GLY A 60 -11.36 44.01 3.18
N SER A 61 -12.60 43.78 3.61
CA SER A 61 -12.97 42.74 4.55
C SER A 61 -13.89 41.70 3.95
N ARG A 62 -14.05 40.56 4.60
CA ARG A 62 -15.02 39.52 4.26
C ARG A 62 -15.60 38.90 5.52
N LEU A 63 -16.87 38.55 5.45
CA LEU A 63 -17.56 37.82 6.50
C LEU A 63 -17.32 36.34 6.33
N LEU A 64 -16.83 35.66 7.38
CA LEU A 64 -16.61 34.22 7.39
C LEU A 64 -17.39 33.56 8.52
N PRO A 65 -17.99 32.40 8.28
CA PRO A 65 -18.60 31.60 9.35
C PRO A 65 -17.51 31.06 10.27
N ALA A 66 -17.82 30.96 11.55
CA ALA A 66 -17.00 30.27 12.54
C ALA A 66 -17.55 28.84 12.77
N ASP A 67 -16.70 27.93 13.24
CA ASP A 67 -17.19 26.66 13.72
C ASP A 67 -17.97 26.87 15.03
N ALA A 68 -19.25 26.47 15.01
CA ALA A 68 -20.26 26.88 15.98
C ALA A 68 -20.16 26.20 17.36
N ASP A 69 -19.18 25.33 17.59
CA ASP A 69 -19.09 24.48 18.80
C ASP A 69 -18.43 25.18 20.01
N GLY A 70 -18.14 26.48 19.91
CA GLY A 70 -17.53 27.26 20.94
C GLY A 70 -18.43 28.45 21.43
N ALA A 71 -18.15 28.97 22.62
CA ALA A 71 -18.80 30.15 23.17
C ALA A 71 -18.50 31.47 22.41
N GLY A 72 -18.01 31.38 21.18
CA GLY A 72 -17.62 32.50 20.30
C GLY A 72 -18.72 32.96 19.35
N PRO A 73 -18.49 34.06 18.62
CA PRO A 73 -19.41 34.57 17.61
C PRO A 73 -19.55 33.54 16.45
N SER A 74 -20.77 33.42 15.90
CA SER A 74 -21.06 32.55 14.75
C SER A 74 -20.38 33.01 13.46
N HIS A 75 -19.96 34.26 13.37
CA HIS A 75 -19.30 34.86 12.22
C HIS A 75 -18.22 35.83 12.63
N TYR A 76 -17.16 35.93 11.87
CA TYR A 76 -16.10 36.91 12.02
C TYR A 76 -15.96 37.75 10.76
N LEU A 77 -15.77 39.04 10.93
CA LEU A 77 -15.37 39.93 9.87
C LEU A 77 -13.84 39.96 9.83
N VAL A 78 -13.25 39.41 8.79
CA VAL A 78 -11.79 39.31 8.67
C VAL A 78 -11.28 40.13 7.49
N ARG A 79 -10.09 40.69 7.59
CA ARG A 79 -9.46 41.41 6.48
C ARG A 79 -9.09 40.42 5.34
N ARG A 80 -9.37 40.79 4.12
CA ARG A 80 -9.07 39.94 2.94
C ARG A 80 -7.58 39.64 2.77
N ARG A 81 -6.72 40.54 3.28
CA ARG A 81 -5.26 40.37 3.15
C ARG A 81 -4.78 39.25 4.09
N ILE A 82 -4.34 38.15 3.47
CA ILE A 82 -3.69 37.04 4.18
C ILE A 82 -2.35 37.52 4.73
N LYS A 83 -2.12 37.34 6.02
CA LYS A 83 -0.87 37.72 6.70
C LYS A 83 0.15 36.60 6.64
N VAL A 84 -0.30 35.35 6.84
CA VAL A 84 0.55 34.15 6.70
C VAL A 84 -0.30 33.04 6.06
N SER A 85 0.31 32.31 5.12
CA SER A 85 -0.33 31.17 4.45
C SER A 85 0.14 29.86 5.05
N GLY A 86 -0.76 28.85 5.06
CA GLY A 86 -0.46 27.48 5.44
C GLY A 86 0.59 26.77 4.56
N ASP A 87 0.84 27.29 3.36
CA ASP A 87 1.91 26.77 2.48
C ASP A 87 3.31 26.90 3.10
N ARG A 88 3.44 27.70 4.17
CA ARG A 88 4.67 27.88 4.93
C ARG A 88 4.79 26.97 6.15
N LEU A 89 3.83 26.06 6.34
CA LEU A 89 3.91 25.05 7.40
C LEU A 89 4.89 23.95 7.00
N VAL A 90 5.76 23.58 7.93
CA VAL A 90 6.71 22.47 7.79
C VAL A 90 6.21 21.26 8.56
N ASP A 91 5.50 21.49 9.67
CA ASP A 91 5.01 20.42 10.53
C ASP A 91 3.75 20.83 11.28
N ALA A 92 2.92 19.84 11.59
CA ALA A 92 1.76 19.99 12.45
C ALA A 92 1.59 18.71 13.29
N SER A 93 1.35 18.87 14.59
CA SER A 93 1.14 17.77 15.53
C SER A 93 -0.01 18.06 16.48
N SER A 94 -0.78 17.03 16.82
CA SER A 94 -1.79 17.13 17.87
C SER A 94 -1.16 16.97 19.25
N GLY A 95 -1.72 17.66 20.24
CA GLY A 95 -1.29 17.61 21.63
C GLY A 95 -2.33 18.23 22.54
N PHE A 96 -1.93 18.55 23.76
CA PHE A 96 -2.79 19.21 24.73
C PHE A 96 -2.22 20.58 25.11
N ASP A 97 -3.10 21.57 25.28
CA ASP A 97 -2.74 22.89 25.78
C ASP A 97 -2.44 22.85 27.29
N GLN A 98 -2.07 24.01 27.84
CA GLN A 98 -1.81 24.18 29.29
C GLN A 98 -3.04 23.86 30.18
N ASN A 99 -4.24 23.88 29.60
CA ASN A 99 -5.50 23.58 30.27
C ASN A 99 -5.97 22.13 30.02
N ASN A 100 -5.07 21.28 29.50
CA ASN A 100 -5.35 19.88 29.13
C ASN A 100 -6.48 19.72 28.09
N ARG A 101 -6.63 20.71 27.18
CA ARG A 101 -7.57 20.65 26.06
C ARG A 101 -6.83 20.24 24.76
N PRO A 102 -7.47 19.47 23.90
CA PRO A 102 -6.86 19.11 22.61
C PRO A 102 -6.53 20.36 21.79
N ALA A 103 -5.33 20.39 21.24
CA ALA A 103 -4.81 21.51 20.44
C ALA A 103 -3.91 20.98 19.31
N VAL A 104 -3.70 21.82 18.29
CA VAL A 104 -2.78 21.51 17.19
C VAL A 104 -1.60 22.46 17.24
N PHE A 105 -0.41 21.91 17.34
CA PHE A 105 0.85 22.65 17.30
C PHE A 105 1.35 22.69 15.87
N ILE A 106 1.67 23.87 15.39
CA ILE A 106 2.16 24.10 14.03
C ILE A 106 3.53 24.76 14.06
N ARG A 107 4.34 24.43 13.05
CA ARG A 107 5.66 25.01 12.88
C ARG A 107 5.83 25.49 11.44
N PHE A 108 6.25 26.75 11.31
CA PHE A 108 6.52 27.38 10.02
C PHE A 108 7.95 27.17 9.54
N ASP A 109 8.15 27.30 8.23
CA ASP A 109 9.48 27.45 7.65
C ASP A 109 10.11 28.80 8.08
N GLN A 110 11.37 29.02 7.77
CA GLN A 110 12.09 30.23 8.17
C GLN A 110 11.46 31.50 7.63
N ALA A 111 10.87 31.48 6.41
CA ALA A 111 10.20 32.64 5.83
C ALA A 111 8.84 32.90 6.50
N GLY A 112 8.05 31.85 6.73
CA GLY A 112 6.79 31.89 7.47
C GLY A 112 6.99 32.36 8.92
N ALA A 113 8.01 31.85 9.61
CA ALA A 113 8.36 32.26 10.96
C ALA A 113 8.66 33.76 11.06
N ARG A 114 9.46 34.29 10.12
CA ARG A 114 9.73 35.75 10.04
C ARG A 114 8.47 36.57 9.76
N GLN A 115 7.62 36.07 8.85
CA GLN A 115 6.37 36.76 8.50
C GLN A 115 5.37 36.73 9.66
N PHE A 116 5.25 35.58 10.35
CA PHE A 116 4.41 35.39 11.50
C PHE A 116 4.88 36.26 12.67
N GLY A 117 6.19 36.26 12.97
CA GLY A 117 6.80 37.10 14.00
C GLY A 117 6.58 38.59 13.76
N ARG A 118 6.83 39.11 12.57
CA ARG A 118 6.55 40.51 12.21
C ARG A 118 5.06 40.85 12.34
N THR A 119 4.20 39.91 11.92
CA THR A 119 2.75 40.13 12.01
C THR A 119 2.27 40.17 13.45
N THR A 120 2.71 39.25 14.31
CA THR A 120 2.34 39.24 15.74
C THR A 120 2.92 40.44 16.48
N GLN A 121 4.16 40.82 16.21
CA GLN A 121 4.80 42.00 16.79
C GLN A 121 4.05 43.31 16.46
N ALA A 122 3.59 43.48 15.23
CA ALA A 122 2.88 44.67 14.79
C ALA A 122 1.39 44.72 15.21
N ASN A 123 0.85 43.61 15.75
CA ASN A 123 -0.57 43.49 16.05
C ASN A 123 -0.83 42.87 17.45
N VAL A 124 0.01 43.18 18.43
CA VAL A 124 -0.22 42.80 19.83
C VAL A 124 -1.55 43.39 20.32
N ASN A 125 -2.26 42.64 21.13
CA ASN A 125 -3.61 42.92 21.63
C ASN A 125 -4.71 42.94 20.55
N ARG A 126 -4.47 42.38 19.37
CA ARG A 126 -5.49 42.23 18.33
C ARG A 126 -5.83 40.76 18.10
N PRO A 127 -7.09 40.43 17.81
CA PRO A 127 -7.47 39.05 17.45
C PRO A 127 -6.94 38.69 16.06
N PHE A 128 -6.41 37.47 15.97
CA PHE A 128 -5.80 36.93 14.78
C PHE A 128 -6.52 35.65 14.37
N ALA A 129 -7.37 35.76 13.34
CA ALA A 129 -8.20 34.68 12.90
C ALA A 129 -7.37 33.60 12.17
N ILE A 130 -7.56 32.36 12.58
CA ILE A 130 -7.06 31.15 11.96
C ILE A 130 -8.19 30.59 11.09
N VAL A 131 -8.02 30.66 9.79
CA VAL A 131 -9.05 30.34 8.81
C VAL A 131 -8.64 29.09 8.04
N LEU A 132 -9.50 28.07 8.04
CA LEU A 132 -9.34 26.82 7.30
C LEU A 132 -10.49 26.69 6.30
N ASP A 133 -10.17 26.54 5.03
CA ASP A 133 -11.15 26.36 3.93
C ASP A 133 -12.30 27.39 3.95
N GLY A 134 -11.98 28.62 4.33
CA GLY A 134 -12.97 29.71 4.39
C GLY A 134 -13.83 29.76 5.67
N ARG A 135 -13.54 28.95 6.66
CA ARG A 135 -14.17 28.99 8.01
C ARG A 135 -13.16 29.40 9.06
N VAL A 136 -13.59 30.14 10.06
CA VAL A 136 -12.74 30.54 11.19
C VAL A 136 -12.76 29.42 12.22
N LEU A 137 -11.62 28.78 12.45
CA LEU A 137 -11.46 27.79 13.52
C LEU A 137 -11.37 28.44 14.88
N SER A 138 -10.58 29.49 14.97
CA SER A 138 -10.42 30.31 16.19
C SER A 138 -9.85 31.69 15.86
N ALA A 139 -10.02 32.62 16.74
CA ALA A 139 -9.47 33.97 16.60
C ALA A 139 -8.85 34.45 17.95
N PRO A 140 -7.73 33.84 18.38
CA PRO A 140 -7.06 34.20 19.62
C PRO A 140 -6.51 35.62 19.54
N VAL A 141 -6.46 36.28 20.68
CA VAL A 141 -5.77 37.58 20.82
C VAL A 141 -4.26 37.33 20.89
N ILE A 142 -3.49 38.13 20.18
CA ILE A 142 -2.03 38.08 20.21
C ILE A 142 -1.59 38.76 21.54
N ASN A 143 -1.16 37.98 22.51
CA ASN A 143 -0.72 38.52 23.82
C ASN A 143 0.72 39.06 23.75
N GLU A 144 1.58 38.40 22.98
CA GLU A 144 2.99 38.74 22.83
C GLU A 144 3.50 38.40 21.41
N PRO A 145 4.62 39.00 20.98
CA PRO A 145 5.24 38.65 19.71
C PRO A 145 5.72 37.19 19.67
N ILE A 146 5.31 36.42 18.66
CA ILE A 146 5.68 35.01 18.51
C ILE A 146 6.82 34.90 17.47
N LEU A 147 8.06 34.97 17.97
CA LEU A 147 9.25 34.99 17.10
C LEU A 147 9.80 33.60 16.75
N GLY A 148 9.44 32.59 17.54
CA GLY A 148 9.97 31.21 17.42
C GLY A 148 9.45 30.40 16.24
N GLY A 149 8.49 30.94 15.44
CA GLY A 149 7.93 30.25 14.29
C GLY A 149 7.06 29.03 14.60
N THR A 150 6.69 28.88 15.88
CA THR A 150 5.71 27.88 16.33
C THR A 150 4.46 28.58 16.79
N ALA A 151 3.31 27.98 16.53
CA ALA A 151 2.03 28.47 17.01
C ALA A 151 1.14 27.31 17.44
N GLN A 152 0.15 27.61 18.27
CA GLN A 152 -0.83 26.67 18.75
C GLN A 152 -2.22 27.08 18.25
N ILE A 153 -2.92 26.13 17.65
CA ILE A 153 -4.32 26.30 17.27
C ILE A 153 -5.16 25.68 18.38
N THR A 154 -5.89 26.52 19.09
CA THR A 154 -6.83 26.10 20.12
C THR A 154 -8.25 26.27 19.62
N GLY A 155 -9.16 25.41 20.05
CA GLY A 155 -10.57 25.41 19.70
C GLY A 155 -11.32 24.36 20.50
N SER A 156 -12.60 24.18 20.22
CA SER A 156 -13.41 23.11 20.83
C SER A 156 -13.21 21.79 20.12
N PHE A 157 -11.96 21.33 20.03
CA PHE A 157 -11.62 20.07 19.34
C PHE A 157 -11.76 18.87 20.28
N SER A 158 -12.31 17.79 19.77
CA SER A 158 -12.06 16.46 20.32
C SER A 158 -10.62 16.01 20.00
N VAL A 159 -10.14 14.99 20.69
CA VAL A 159 -8.80 14.42 20.42
C VAL A 159 -8.69 13.93 18.99
N ALA A 160 -9.76 13.30 18.47
CA ALA A 160 -9.79 12.79 17.09
C ALA A 160 -9.74 13.93 16.06
N GLU A 161 -10.50 15.01 16.28
CA GLU A 161 -10.49 16.18 15.38
C GLU A 161 -9.15 16.90 15.38
N ALA A 162 -8.50 17.04 16.53
CA ALA A 162 -7.16 17.62 16.62
C ALA A 162 -6.12 16.75 15.88
N GLN A 163 -6.22 15.43 15.96
CA GLN A 163 -5.37 14.49 15.21
C GLN A 163 -5.60 14.60 13.70
N ASP A 164 -6.86 14.61 13.26
CA ASP A 164 -7.23 14.73 11.86
C ASP A 164 -6.78 16.07 11.26
N LEU A 165 -6.97 17.16 12.02
CA LEU A 165 -6.52 18.49 11.61
C LEU A 165 -4.99 18.56 11.50
N ALA A 166 -4.26 18.01 12.47
CA ALA A 166 -2.80 17.94 12.41
C ALA A 166 -2.32 17.14 11.20
N LEU A 167 -2.96 16.00 10.90
CA LEU A 167 -2.65 15.20 9.74
C LEU A 167 -2.89 15.95 8.43
N LEU A 168 -4.03 16.63 8.31
CA LEU A 168 -4.39 17.44 7.14
C LEU A 168 -3.40 18.59 6.92
N LEU A 169 -3.05 19.32 7.99
CA LEU A 169 -2.11 20.43 7.90
C LEU A 169 -0.68 19.98 7.58
N ARG A 170 -0.26 18.81 8.07
CA ARG A 170 1.04 18.20 7.75
C ARG A 170 1.10 17.75 6.30
N ALA A 171 0.00 17.20 5.78
CA ALA A 171 -0.08 16.81 4.36
C ALA A 171 -0.03 18.01 3.41
N GLY A 172 -0.38 19.21 3.91
CA GLY A 172 -0.42 20.45 3.13
C GLY A 172 -1.72 20.64 2.36
N ALA A 173 -1.91 21.84 1.82
CA ALA A 173 -3.11 22.19 1.07
C ALA A 173 -3.12 21.50 -0.29
N LEU A 174 -4.22 20.84 -0.61
CA LEU A 174 -4.44 20.32 -1.97
C LEU A 174 -4.64 21.51 -2.94
N PRO A 175 -4.02 21.45 -4.12
CA PRO A 175 -4.15 22.51 -5.13
C PRO A 175 -5.58 22.65 -5.69
N ALA A 176 -6.37 21.57 -5.59
CA ALA A 176 -7.78 21.55 -5.98
C ALA A 176 -8.56 20.56 -5.10
N PRO A 177 -9.85 20.81 -4.85
CA PRO A 177 -10.68 19.88 -4.08
C PRO A 177 -10.86 18.56 -4.84
N LEU A 178 -10.75 17.45 -4.14
CA LEU A 178 -11.04 16.12 -4.65
C LEU A 178 -12.54 15.82 -4.45
N ARG A 179 -13.16 15.25 -5.48
CA ARG A 179 -14.52 14.76 -5.42
C ARG A 179 -14.53 13.25 -5.65
N VAL A 180 -15.10 12.51 -4.72
CA VAL A 180 -15.30 11.07 -4.88
C VAL A 180 -16.31 10.86 -6.00
N ILE A 181 -15.91 10.17 -7.07
CA ILE A 181 -16.73 9.85 -8.24
C ILE A 181 -17.28 8.43 -8.11
N GLU A 182 -16.44 7.52 -7.64
CA GLU A 182 -16.76 6.11 -7.47
C GLU A 182 -16.11 5.59 -6.19
N GLU A 183 -16.84 4.77 -5.46
CA GLU A 183 -16.36 4.08 -4.27
C GLU A 183 -16.68 2.60 -4.39
N ARG A 184 -15.69 1.77 -4.09
CA ARG A 184 -15.84 0.32 -3.95
C ARG A 184 -15.24 -0.12 -2.63
N THR A 185 -16.09 -0.58 -1.75
CA THR A 185 -15.66 -1.16 -0.47
C THR A 185 -15.81 -2.67 -0.54
N VAL A 186 -14.71 -3.38 -0.34
CA VAL A 186 -14.71 -4.83 -0.18
C VAL A 186 -14.68 -5.13 1.32
N GLY A 187 -15.79 -5.66 1.83
CA GLY A 187 -15.91 -5.98 3.26
C GLY A 187 -14.92 -7.07 3.69
N PRO A 188 -14.48 -7.07 4.96
CA PRO A 188 -13.54 -8.06 5.51
C PRO A 188 -14.00 -9.52 5.30
N GLY A 189 -15.32 -9.77 5.33
CA GLY A 189 -15.90 -11.10 5.14
C GLY A 189 -15.60 -11.69 3.76
N LEU A 190 -15.77 -10.92 2.69
CA LEU A 190 -15.47 -11.39 1.33
C LEU A 190 -13.99 -11.72 1.13
N GLY A 191 -13.10 -11.01 1.80
CA GLY A 191 -11.68 -11.32 1.81
C GLY A 191 -11.37 -12.64 2.53
N LEU A 192 -11.96 -12.86 3.71
CA LEU A 192 -11.77 -14.08 4.50
C LEU A 192 -12.31 -15.32 3.79
N ASP A 193 -13.51 -15.24 3.20
CA ASP A 193 -14.12 -16.34 2.44
C ASP A 193 -13.27 -16.69 1.21
N SER A 194 -12.76 -15.70 0.51
CA SER A 194 -11.88 -15.93 -0.64
C SER A 194 -10.55 -16.55 -0.25
N ILE A 195 -9.96 -16.15 0.89
CA ILE A 195 -8.74 -16.75 1.43
C ILE A 195 -9.00 -18.19 1.86
N ALA A 196 -10.13 -18.46 2.53
CA ALA A 196 -10.53 -19.81 2.94
C ALA A 196 -10.73 -20.72 1.72
N ALA A 197 -11.44 -20.26 0.69
CA ALA A 197 -11.61 -20.98 -0.57
C ALA A 197 -10.28 -21.22 -1.29
N GLY A 198 -9.40 -20.21 -1.33
CA GLY A 198 -8.07 -20.32 -1.92
C GLY A 198 -7.17 -21.33 -1.19
N LYS A 199 -7.20 -21.37 0.14
CA LYS A 199 -6.50 -22.38 0.95
C LYS A 199 -7.00 -23.80 0.67
N LEU A 200 -8.33 -23.97 0.65
CA LEU A 200 -8.94 -25.27 0.35
C LEU A 200 -8.55 -25.74 -1.06
N ALA A 201 -8.67 -24.89 -2.06
CA ALA A 201 -8.28 -25.19 -3.44
C ALA A 201 -6.79 -25.58 -3.54
N SER A 202 -5.91 -24.87 -2.82
CA SER A 202 -4.47 -25.14 -2.79
C SER A 202 -4.17 -26.53 -2.18
N ILE A 203 -4.83 -26.87 -1.07
CA ILE A 203 -4.66 -28.17 -0.41
C ILE A 203 -5.17 -29.31 -1.29
N VAL A 204 -6.38 -29.15 -1.85
CA VAL A 204 -6.97 -30.15 -2.75
C VAL A 204 -6.08 -30.34 -4.00
N GLY A 205 -5.66 -29.24 -4.61
CA GLY A 205 -4.76 -29.28 -5.77
C GLY A 205 -3.43 -29.97 -5.47
N MET A 206 -2.82 -29.67 -4.33
CA MET A 206 -1.58 -30.31 -3.88
C MET A 206 -1.77 -31.82 -3.67
N VAL A 207 -2.83 -32.24 -2.99
CA VAL A 207 -3.13 -33.66 -2.74
C VAL A 207 -3.32 -34.42 -4.07
N LEU A 208 -4.06 -33.84 -5.01
CA LEU A 208 -4.28 -34.45 -6.32
C LEU A 208 -2.98 -34.58 -7.10
N VAL A 209 -2.12 -33.55 -7.09
CA VAL A 209 -0.81 -33.57 -7.76
C VAL A 209 0.10 -34.63 -7.16
N VAL A 210 0.21 -34.69 -5.82
CA VAL A 210 1.02 -35.68 -5.11
C VAL A 210 0.51 -37.10 -5.44
N ALA A 211 -0.79 -37.34 -5.36
CA ALA A 211 -1.38 -38.62 -5.71
C ALA A 211 -1.07 -39.01 -7.16
N PHE A 212 -1.24 -38.09 -8.11
CA PHE A 212 -0.91 -38.29 -9.52
C PHE A 212 0.56 -38.69 -9.74
N MET A 213 1.49 -37.96 -9.11
CA MET A 213 2.92 -38.21 -9.22
C MET A 213 3.32 -39.56 -8.66
N ILE A 214 2.78 -39.97 -7.53
CA ILE A 214 3.05 -41.29 -6.94
C ILE A 214 2.50 -42.39 -7.83
N VAL A 215 1.28 -42.24 -8.35
CA VAL A 215 0.65 -43.27 -9.21
C VAL A 215 1.35 -43.40 -10.54
N CYS A 216 1.71 -42.28 -11.20
CA CYS A 216 2.30 -42.31 -12.55
C CYS A 216 3.80 -42.61 -12.57
N TYR A 217 4.56 -42.14 -11.57
CA TYR A 217 6.02 -42.18 -11.54
C TYR A 217 6.61 -42.93 -10.34
N GLY A 218 5.79 -43.47 -9.46
CA GLY A 218 6.20 -44.29 -8.33
C GLY A 218 7.27 -43.60 -7.45
N ARG A 219 8.47 -44.22 -7.37
CA ARG A 219 9.58 -43.69 -6.54
C ARG A 219 10.12 -42.34 -7.03
N PHE A 220 10.15 -42.11 -8.32
CA PHE A 220 10.53 -40.82 -8.90
C PHE A 220 9.50 -39.74 -8.61
N GLY A 221 8.21 -40.13 -8.65
CA GLY A 221 7.11 -39.26 -8.22
C GLY A 221 7.27 -38.79 -6.78
N LEU A 222 7.57 -39.71 -5.83
CA LEU A 222 7.82 -39.35 -4.43
C LEU A 222 8.99 -38.36 -4.27
N MET A 223 10.07 -38.52 -5.08
CA MET A 223 11.18 -37.55 -5.06
C MET A 223 10.76 -36.20 -5.59
N ALA A 224 9.92 -36.16 -6.62
CA ALA A 224 9.36 -34.92 -7.17
C ALA A 224 8.41 -34.22 -6.15
N ASP A 225 7.62 -35.00 -5.40
CA ASP A 225 6.74 -34.48 -4.35
C ASP A 225 7.51 -33.85 -3.20
N ILE A 226 8.63 -34.46 -2.79
CA ILE A 226 9.56 -33.87 -1.83
C ILE A 226 10.12 -32.54 -2.35
N ALA A 227 10.53 -32.51 -3.63
CA ALA A 227 11.02 -31.29 -4.26
C ALA A 227 9.92 -30.21 -4.39
N LEU A 228 8.68 -30.62 -4.65
CA LEU A 228 7.52 -29.72 -4.66
C LEU A 228 7.27 -29.11 -3.29
N PHE A 229 7.36 -29.91 -2.22
CA PHE A 229 7.27 -29.39 -0.84
C PHE A 229 8.37 -28.35 -0.57
N PHE A 230 9.62 -28.64 -0.92
CA PHE A 230 10.70 -27.65 -0.81
C PHE A 230 10.46 -26.40 -1.66
N ASN A 231 9.86 -26.54 -2.85
CA ASN A 231 9.51 -25.42 -3.70
C ASN A 231 8.51 -24.47 -3.01
N VAL A 232 7.45 -25.00 -2.41
CA VAL A 232 6.47 -24.21 -1.67
C VAL A 232 7.12 -23.48 -0.49
N VAL A 233 7.98 -24.17 0.27
CA VAL A 233 8.73 -23.55 1.38
C VAL A 233 9.63 -22.43 0.86
N LEU A 234 10.33 -22.61 -0.24
CA LEU A 234 11.18 -21.58 -0.85
C LEU A 234 10.38 -20.37 -1.34
N ILE A 235 9.20 -20.58 -1.95
CA ILE A 235 8.32 -19.49 -2.38
C ILE A 235 7.89 -18.67 -1.17
N LEU A 236 7.41 -19.31 -0.10
CA LEU A 236 6.97 -18.63 1.11
C LEU A 236 8.14 -17.90 1.80
N ALA A 237 9.31 -18.51 1.86
CA ALA A 237 10.52 -17.89 2.39
C ALA A 237 10.93 -16.65 1.58
N ALA A 238 10.92 -16.73 0.25
CA ALA A 238 11.26 -15.60 -0.62
C ALA A 238 10.25 -14.46 -0.50
N LEU A 239 8.94 -14.76 -0.46
CA LEU A 239 7.89 -13.75 -0.24
C LEU A 239 8.04 -13.08 1.11
N SER A 240 8.35 -13.83 2.17
CA SER A 240 8.58 -13.31 3.51
C SER A 240 9.83 -12.42 3.56
N LEU A 241 10.93 -12.84 2.93
CA LEU A 241 12.18 -12.06 2.87
C LEU A 241 12.00 -10.72 2.14
N LEU A 242 11.22 -10.74 1.04
CA LEU A 242 10.91 -9.54 0.26
C LEU A 242 9.80 -8.69 0.89
N GLN A 243 9.21 -9.13 2.02
CA GLN A 243 8.07 -8.45 2.64
C GLN A 243 6.89 -8.23 1.67
N ALA A 244 6.75 -9.13 0.69
CA ALA A 244 5.73 -8.99 -0.34
C ALA A 244 4.34 -9.28 0.22
N THR A 245 3.36 -8.42 -0.08
CA THR A 245 1.97 -8.63 0.33
C THR A 245 1.33 -9.76 -0.46
N LEU A 246 0.78 -10.75 0.26
CA LEU A 246 0.09 -11.85 -0.36
C LEU A 246 -1.33 -11.42 -0.75
N THR A 247 -1.55 -11.16 -2.04
CA THR A 247 -2.85 -10.83 -2.61
C THR A 247 -3.63 -12.08 -3.04
N LEU A 248 -4.96 -11.98 -3.23
CA LEU A 248 -5.75 -13.11 -3.76
C LEU A 248 -5.21 -13.67 -5.10
N PRO A 249 -4.90 -12.83 -6.11
CA PRO A 249 -4.20 -13.30 -7.30
C PRO A 249 -2.81 -13.88 -7.00
N GLY A 250 -2.12 -13.38 -5.96
CA GLY A 250 -0.85 -13.96 -5.51
C GLY A 250 -1.00 -15.40 -5.00
N ILE A 251 -2.06 -15.71 -4.24
CA ILE A 251 -2.39 -17.07 -3.83
C ILE A 251 -2.64 -17.96 -5.07
N ALA A 252 -3.42 -17.46 -6.04
CA ALA A 252 -3.63 -18.17 -7.31
C ALA A 252 -2.31 -18.41 -8.07
N GLY A 253 -1.37 -17.45 -8.02
CA GLY A 253 -0.02 -17.56 -8.55
C GLY A 253 0.76 -18.72 -7.92
N ILE A 254 0.69 -18.89 -6.58
CA ILE A 254 1.33 -20.01 -5.89
C ILE A 254 0.74 -21.34 -6.37
N VAL A 255 -0.58 -21.46 -6.46
CA VAL A 255 -1.24 -22.69 -6.95
C VAL A 255 -0.83 -23.01 -8.39
N LEU A 256 -0.80 -22.00 -9.24
CA LEU A 256 -0.36 -22.16 -10.62
C LEU A 256 1.11 -22.64 -10.71
N THR A 257 1.99 -22.04 -9.92
CA THR A 257 3.42 -22.42 -9.93
C THR A 257 3.67 -23.81 -9.36
N MET A 258 2.83 -24.32 -8.43
CA MET A 258 2.87 -25.71 -7.99
C MET A 258 2.62 -26.67 -9.15
N GLY A 259 1.62 -26.39 -10.00
CA GLY A 259 1.37 -27.18 -11.23
C GLY A 259 2.56 -27.15 -12.18
N MET A 260 3.12 -25.98 -12.46
CA MET A 260 4.30 -25.83 -13.34
C MET A 260 5.56 -26.48 -12.76
N ALA A 261 5.72 -26.51 -11.44
CA ALA A 261 6.86 -27.18 -10.79
C ALA A 261 6.85 -28.69 -11.02
N VAL A 262 5.66 -29.29 -11.05
CA VAL A 262 5.49 -30.72 -11.36
C VAL A 262 5.75 -31.00 -12.83
N ASP A 263 5.30 -30.13 -13.72
CA ASP A 263 5.49 -30.28 -15.17
C ASP A 263 6.98 -30.40 -15.56
N ALA A 264 7.85 -29.60 -14.93
CA ALA A 264 9.30 -29.73 -15.11
C ALA A 264 9.84 -31.12 -14.72
N ASN A 265 9.35 -31.69 -13.61
CA ASN A 265 9.75 -33.04 -13.19
C ASN A 265 9.19 -34.13 -14.14
N VAL A 266 7.93 -33.99 -14.57
CA VAL A 266 7.29 -34.88 -15.54
C VAL A 266 8.11 -34.91 -16.85
N LEU A 267 8.49 -33.74 -17.36
CA LEU A 267 9.29 -33.67 -18.59
C LEU A 267 10.65 -34.35 -18.42
N ILE A 268 11.31 -34.19 -17.29
CA ILE A 268 12.57 -34.87 -16.97
C ILE A 268 12.36 -36.40 -16.97
N PHE A 269 11.33 -36.86 -16.27
CA PHE A 269 11.06 -38.32 -16.13
C PHE A 269 10.67 -38.96 -17.44
N GLU A 270 9.87 -38.30 -18.29
CA GLU A 270 9.56 -38.80 -19.62
C GLU A 270 10.80 -38.86 -20.52
N ARG A 271 11.70 -37.87 -20.44
CA ARG A 271 12.99 -37.95 -21.16
C ARG A 271 13.86 -39.07 -20.63
N ILE A 272 13.91 -39.34 -19.36
CA ILE A 272 14.62 -40.48 -18.79
C ILE A 272 13.99 -41.81 -19.29
N ARG A 273 12.65 -41.91 -19.30
CA ARG A 273 11.90 -43.07 -19.80
C ARG A 273 12.20 -43.34 -21.30
N GLU A 274 12.26 -42.28 -22.10
CA GLU A 274 12.63 -42.34 -23.51
C GLU A 274 14.05 -42.89 -23.72
N GLU A 275 15.03 -42.39 -22.94
CA GLU A 275 16.42 -42.85 -23.02
C GLU A 275 16.60 -44.30 -22.56
N ILE A 276 15.80 -44.77 -21.61
CA ILE A 276 15.76 -46.16 -21.19
C ILE A 276 15.22 -47.04 -22.33
N ARG A 277 14.15 -46.63 -23.02
CA ARG A 277 13.59 -47.34 -24.16
C ARG A 277 14.58 -47.43 -25.31
N HIS A 278 15.51 -46.51 -25.46
CA HIS A 278 16.63 -46.57 -26.41
C HIS A 278 17.79 -47.45 -25.94
N GLY A 279 17.63 -48.23 -24.86
CA GLY A 279 18.62 -49.22 -24.39
C GLY A 279 19.80 -48.65 -23.62
N ARG A 280 19.71 -47.39 -23.13
CA ARG A 280 20.78 -46.81 -22.30
C ARG A 280 20.78 -47.40 -20.90
N SER A 281 21.98 -47.50 -20.32
CA SER A 281 22.09 -47.87 -18.90
C SER A 281 21.39 -46.86 -17.98
N PRO A 282 20.88 -47.29 -16.81
CA PRO A 282 20.16 -46.43 -15.88
C PRO A 282 20.83 -45.08 -15.57
N PHE A 283 22.12 -45.08 -15.33
CA PHE A 283 22.88 -43.89 -15.02
C PHE A 283 22.97 -42.94 -16.22
N ASN A 284 23.30 -43.46 -17.41
CA ASN A 284 23.40 -42.70 -18.65
C ASN A 284 22.03 -42.15 -19.11
N ALA A 285 20.96 -42.91 -18.88
CA ALA A 285 19.60 -42.49 -19.19
C ALA A 285 19.19 -41.28 -18.34
N VAL A 286 19.47 -41.29 -17.02
CA VAL A 286 19.21 -40.18 -16.13
C VAL A 286 20.03 -38.94 -16.52
N GLU A 287 21.34 -39.10 -16.73
CA GLU A 287 22.21 -37.96 -17.09
C GLU A 287 21.80 -37.31 -18.41
N THR A 288 21.52 -38.15 -19.44
CA THR A 288 21.11 -37.63 -20.75
C THR A 288 19.70 -37.04 -20.70
N GLY A 289 18.76 -37.67 -19.97
CA GLY A 289 17.41 -37.19 -19.78
C GLY A 289 17.39 -35.79 -19.15
N TYR A 290 18.13 -35.60 -18.05
CA TYR A 290 18.28 -34.28 -17.44
C TYR A 290 18.86 -33.25 -18.39
N ARG A 291 19.97 -33.58 -19.09
CA ARG A 291 20.62 -32.66 -20.02
C ARG A 291 19.70 -32.19 -21.15
N ARG A 292 18.89 -33.11 -21.72
CA ARG A 292 17.93 -32.77 -22.76
C ARG A 292 16.72 -32.00 -22.26
N ALA A 293 16.21 -32.36 -21.07
CA ALA A 293 15.06 -31.71 -20.48
C ALA A 293 15.35 -30.27 -20.04
N ILE A 294 16.56 -29.98 -19.51
CA ILE A 294 16.92 -28.65 -19.02
C ILE A 294 16.71 -27.56 -20.07
N THR A 295 17.12 -27.79 -21.32
CA THR A 295 16.96 -26.79 -22.39
C THR A 295 15.49 -26.45 -22.60
N THR A 296 14.62 -27.44 -22.71
CA THR A 296 13.19 -27.26 -22.89
C THR A 296 12.54 -26.57 -21.67
N ILE A 297 12.96 -26.95 -20.47
CA ILE A 297 12.46 -26.32 -19.22
C ILE A 297 12.86 -24.86 -19.16
N ILE A 298 14.09 -24.50 -19.50
CA ILE A 298 14.55 -23.12 -19.53
C ILE A 298 13.75 -22.31 -20.55
N ASP A 299 13.60 -22.81 -21.77
CA ASP A 299 12.91 -22.12 -22.86
C ASP A 299 11.44 -21.83 -22.50
N SER A 300 10.72 -22.84 -21.97
CA SER A 300 9.32 -22.68 -21.57
C SER A 300 9.14 -21.72 -20.38
N ASN A 301 9.99 -21.86 -19.37
CA ASN A 301 9.92 -21.01 -18.18
C ASN A 301 10.39 -19.58 -18.45
N LEU A 302 11.34 -19.37 -19.35
CA LEU A 302 11.79 -18.05 -19.76
C LEU A 302 10.66 -17.23 -20.40
N THR A 303 9.85 -17.86 -21.25
CA THR A 303 8.68 -17.21 -21.85
C THR A 303 7.68 -16.75 -20.79
N THR A 304 7.40 -17.62 -19.81
CA THR A 304 6.49 -17.27 -18.70
C THR A 304 7.09 -16.22 -17.76
N LEU A 305 8.41 -16.26 -17.56
CA LEU A 305 9.13 -15.25 -16.77
C LEU A 305 9.06 -13.86 -17.44
N PHE A 306 9.19 -13.77 -18.76
CA PHE A 306 8.97 -12.53 -19.49
C PHE A 306 7.54 -12.00 -19.29
N ALA A 307 6.52 -12.85 -19.36
CA ALA A 307 5.15 -12.47 -19.08
C ALA A 307 5.00 -11.92 -17.64
N ALA A 308 5.64 -12.56 -16.66
CA ALA A 308 5.64 -12.08 -15.28
C ALA A 308 6.30 -10.70 -15.15
N VAL A 309 7.43 -10.45 -15.82
CA VAL A 309 8.10 -9.14 -15.85
C VAL A 309 7.20 -8.06 -16.46
N PHE A 310 6.49 -8.37 -17.55
CA PHE A 310 5.52 -7.47 -18.16
C PHE A 310 4.37 -7.14 -17.20
N LEU A 311 3.79 -8.16 -16.56
CA LEU A 311 2.74 -8.00 -15.58
C LEU A 311 3.19 -7.17 -14.36
N PHE A 312 4.44 -7.33 -13.94
CA PHE A 312 5.02 -6.51 -12.86
C PHE A 312 5.21 -5.06 -13.28
N SER A 313 5.71 -4.82 -14.49
CA SER A 313 6.04 -3.48 -14.99
C SER A 313 4.80 -2.65 -15.33
N PHE A 314 3.81 -3.26 -15.97
CA PHE A 314 2.60 -2.59 -16.47
C PHE A 314 1.36 -2.87 -15.62
N GLY A 315 1.40 -3.88 -14.76
CA GLY A 315 0.31 -4.22 -13.86
C GLY A 315 0.18 -3.25 -12.69
N SER A 316 -0.97 -3.26 -12.07
CA SER A 316 -1.28 -2.43 -10.90
C SER A 316 -1.82 -3.28 -9.76
N GLY A 317 -1.54 -2.87 -8.51
CA GLY A 317 -2.09 -3.47 -7.30
C GLY A 317 -2.01 -5.00 -7.27
N PRO A 318 -3.16 -5.71 -7.23
CA PRO A 318 -3.20 -7.17 -7.12
C PRO A 318 -2.49 -7.92 -8.24
N VAL A 319 -2.41 -7.35 -9.45
CA VAL A 319 -1.72 -7.97 -10.60
C VAL A 319 -0.21 -8.00 -10.40
N ARG A 320 0.37 -6.97 -9.75
CA ARG A 320 1.79 -7.00 -9.36
C ARG A 320 2.09 -8.10 -8.36
N GLY A 321 1.21 -8.30 -7.37
CA GLY A 321 1.34 -9.39 -6.40
C GLY A 321 1.37 -10.76 -7.09
N PHE A 322 0.47 -10.99 -8.06
CA PHE A 322 0.48 -12.19 -8.90
C PHE A 322 1.80 -12.34 -9.68
N ALA A 323 2.27 -11.27 -10.32
CA ALA A 323 3.50 -11.28 -11.11
C ALA A 323 4.73 -11.64 -10.26
N VAL A 324 4.84 -11.11 -9.04
CA VAL A 324 5.92 -11.41 -8.09
C VAL A 324 5.90 -12.88 -7.69
N THR A 325 4.72 -13.40 -7.27
CA THR A 325 4.59 -14.81 -6.89
C THR A 325 4.89 -15.75 -8.05
N LEU A 326 4.44 -15.41 -9.25
CA LEU A 326 4.72 -16.17 -10.47
C LEU A 326 6.22 -16.20 -10.80
N ALA A 327 6.90 -15.06 -10.78
CA ALA A 327 8.34 -14.98 -11.05
C ALA A 327 9.16 -15.78 -10.03
N ILE A 328 8.89 -15.61 -8.74
CA ILE A 328 9.54 -16.36 -7.66
C ILE A 328 9.29 -17.86 -7.84
N GLY A 329 8.02 -18.24 -8.08
CA GLY A 329 7.63 -19.64 -8.27
C GLY A 329 8.33 -20.31 -9.44
N ILE A 330 8.50 -19.62 -10.57
CA ILE A 330 9.25 -20.13 -11.74
C ILE A 330 10.72 -20.36 -11.37
N LEU A 331 11.37 -19.39 -10.74
CA LEU A 331 12.78 -19.51 -10.36
C LEU A 331 13.01 -20.63 -9.35
N THR A 332 12.17 -20.74 -8.34
CA THR A 332 12.28 -21.78 -7.31
C THR A 332 11.93 -23.16 -7.87
N SER A 333 10.94 -23.27 -8.76
CA SER A 333 10.58 -24.55 -9.41
C SER A 333 11.70 -25.08 -10.31
N MET A 334 12.32 -24.21 -11.10
CA MET A 334 13.49 -24.59 -11.90
C MET A 334 14.64 -25.08 -11.01
N PHE A 335 14.91 -24.37 -9.91
CA PHE A 335 15.93 -24.78 -8.95
C PHE A 335 15.63 -26.15 -8.35
N THR A 336 14.41 -26.37 -7.86
CA THR A 336 14.05 -27.61 -7.19
C THR A 336 13.99 -28.79 -8.15
N ALA A 337 13.47 -28.63 -9.38
CA ALA A 337 13.43 -29.69 -10.37
C ALA A 337 14.84 -30.06 -10.86
N VAL A 338 15.69 -29.08 -11.17
CA VAL A 338 17.02 -29.34 -11.75
C VAL A 338 18.04 -29.74 -10.70
N MET A 339 18.01 -29.18 -9.49
CA MET A 339 19.03 -29.46 -8.47
C MET A 339 18.54 -30.43 -7.40
N VAL A 340 17.40 -30.17 -6.76
CA VAL A 340 16.93 -30.99 -5.62
C VAL A 340 16.49 -32.37 -6.09
N THR A 341 15.64 -32.45 -7.12
CA THR A 341 15.19 -33.74 -7.64
C THR A 341 16.34 -34.51 -8.23
N ARG A 342 17.21 -33.86 -9.00
CA ARG A 342 18.42 -34.53 -9.57
C ARG A 342 19.33 -35.10 -8.48
N MET A 343 19.58 -34.34 -7.42
CA MET A 343 20.38 -34.78 -6.27
C MET A 343 19.78 -36.05 -5.65
N MET A 344 18.48 -36.07 -5.39
CA MET A 344 17.79 -37.24 -4.81
C MET A 344 17.85 -38.44 -5.72
N VAL A 345 17.58 -38.27 -7.04
CA VAL A 345 17.65 -39.35 -8.03
C VAL A 345 19.06 -39.91 -8.14
N VAL A 346 20.09 -39.08 -8.22
CA VAL A 346 21.49 -39.52 -8.32
C VAL A 346 21.96 -40.22 -7.05
N LEU A 347 21.61 -39.70 -5.87
CA LEU A 347 21.92 -40.36 -4.58
C LEU A 347 21.26 -41.72 -4.48
N TRP A 348 20.01 -41.86 -4.88
CA TRP A 348 19.30 -43.10 -4.89
C TRP A 348 19.94 -44.11 -5.87
N LEU A 349 20.28 -43.69 -7.11
CA LEU A 349 20.97 -44.52 -8.09
C LEU A 349 22.32 -45.03 -7.59
N ARG A 350 23.12 -44.14 -6.98
CA ARG A 350 24.46 -44.53 -6.44
C ARG A 350 24.36 -45.56 -5.33
N ARG A 351 23.32 -45.44 -4.47
CA ARG A 351 23.11 -46.38 -3.33
C ARG A 351 22.53 -47.73 -3.78
N ARG A 352 21.57 -47.73 -4.69
CA ARG A 352 20.80 -48.93 -5.05
C ARG A 352 21.36 -49.67 -6.29
N ARG A 353 22.07 -48.98 -7.18
CA ARG A 353 22.63 -49.50 -8.43
C ARG A 353 21.67 -50.46 -9.16
N PRO A 354 20.45 -50.05 -9.50
CA PRO A 354 19.47 -50.94 -10.11
C PRO A 354 19.93 -51.33 -11.51
N SER A 355 19.68 -52.61 -11.86
CA SER A 355 19.96 -53.13 -13.22
C SER A 355 18.94 -52.61 -14.25
N SER A 356 17.73 -52.31 -13.82
CA SER A 356 16.67 -51.72 -14.64
C SER A 356 15.97 -50.58 -13.87
N LEU A 357 15.53 -49.53 -14.58
CA LEU A 357 14.72 -48.45 -14.04
C LEU A 357 13.27 -48.61 -14.51
N THR A 358 12.36 -48.63 -13.58
CA THR A 358 10.93 -48.39 -13.81
C THR A 358 10.64 -46.94 -13.42
N VAL A 359 10.48 -46.07 -14.41
CA VAL A 359 10.11 -44.66 -14.26
C VAL A 359 8.69 -44.47 -14.72
#